data_259a05793606f6f6057fc3e59dff2cca
#
_entry.id   259a05793606f6f6057fc3e59dff2cca
#
_cell.length_a   1.000
_cell.length_b   1.000
_cell.length_c   1.000
_cell.angle_alpha   90.00
_cell.angle_beta   90.00
_cell.angle_gamma   90.00
#
_symmetry.space_group_name_H-M   'P 1'
#
loop_
_entity.id
_entity.type
_entity.pdbx_description
1 polymer ?
#
loop_
_entity_poly.entity_id
_entity_poly.type
_entity_poly.pdbx_seq_one_letter_code
_entity_poly.pdbx_strand_id
1 'polypeptide(L)'
;NALRTLGKKAGAITLIGDLLKCVIAILVVDAILKNTYPQILPLLGMYTAAGCVLGHNFPFYLGFRGGKGIAASAGMLLVLDWRIFLICAAIFIGLVLITRYVSLGSMAAYVGALICFIAFGAAGSYGMDTMHTVEMDVIMGLMTALAIFRHRANISRLLSGTENKFGTGKSKNK
;
A
#
# COMPACT_ATOMS: atom_id res chain seq x y z
N ASN A 1 -11.40 -7.96 3.73
CA ASN A 1 -12.85 -8.13 3.73
C ASN A 1 -13.28 -9.34 2.89
N ALA A 2 -12.77 -9.47 1.67
CA ALA A 2 -13.03 -10.62 0.80
C ALA A 2 -12.73 -11.97 1.48
N LEU A 3 -11.63 -12.06 2.23
CA LEU A 3 -11.30 -13.27 3.00
C LEU A 3 -12.39 -13.66 4.02
N ARG A 4 -13.05 -12.67 4.63
CA ARG A 4 -14.09 -12.91 5.65
C ARG A 4 -15.45 -13.22 5.05
N THR A 5 -15.77 -12.63 3.90
CA THR A 5 -17.09 -12.72 3.26
C THR A 5 -17.16 -13.83 2.22
N LEU A 6 -16.10 -14.04 1.44
CA LEU A 6 -16.07 -14.93 0.29
C LEU A 6 -15.15 -16.16 0.49
N GLY A 7 -14.47 -16.24 1.65
CA GLY A 7 -13.60 -17.36 1.99
C GLY A 7 -12.16 -17.22 1.49
N LYS A 8 -11.32 -18.23 1.84
CA LYS A 8 -9.86 -18.17 1.65
C LYS A 8 -9.42 -18.06 0.19
N LYS A 9 -10.05 -18.81 -0.72
CA LYS A 9 -9.70 -18.79 -2.16
C LYS A 9 -9.99 -17.42 -2.79
N ALA A 10 -11.19 -16.89 -2.60
CA ALA A 10 -11.57 -15.57 -3.11
C ALA A 10 -10.72 -14.46 -2.49
N GLY A 11 -10.42 -14.54 -1.19
CA GLY A 11 -9.55 -13.60 -0.51
C GLY A 11 -8.12 -13.58 -1.08
N ALA A 12 -7.55 -14.74 -1.39
CA ALA A 12 -6.24 -14.87 -2.00
C ALA A 12 -6.22 -14.30 -3.44
N ILE A 13 -7.21 -14.65 -4.26
CA ILE A 13 -7.35 -14.14 -5.63
C ILE A 13 -7.46 -12.60 -5.62
N THR A 14 -8.29 -12.05 -4.74
CA THR A 14 -8.44 -10.59 -4.60
C THR A 14 -7.12 -9.93 -4.19
N LEU A 15 -6.41 -10.51 -3.21
CA LEU A 15 -5.12 -9.99 -2.74
C LEU A 15 -4.08 -9.95 -3.87
N ILE A 16 -3.94 -11.08 -4.58
CA ILE A 16 -3.00 -11.20 -5.71
C ILE A 16 -3.40 -10.25 -6.84
N GLY A 17 -4.67 -10.19 -7.21
CA GLY A 17 -5.17 -9.28 -8.24
C GLY A 17 -4.95 -7.81 -7.89
N ASP A 18 -5.17 -7.43 -6.63
CA ASP A 18 -4.93 -6.07 -6.14
C ASP A 18 -3.45 -5.68 -6.15
N LEU A 19 -2.56 -6.62 -5.85
CA LEU A 19 -1.12 -6.42 -5.94
C LEU A 19 -0.69 -6.32 -7.42
N LEU A 20 -1.07 -7.29 -8.23
CA LEU A 20 -0.64 -7.39 -9.63
C LEU A 20 -1.12 -6.22 -10.49
N LYS A 21 -2.33 -5.67 -10.26
CA LYS A 21 -2.79 -4.51 -11.05
C LYS A 21 -1.86 -3.32 -10.92
N CYS A 22 -1.30 -3.07 -9.73
CA CYS A 22 -0.36 -1.97 -9.51
C CYS A 22 1.01 -2.30 -10.13
N VAL A 23 1.50 -3.52 -9.94
CA VAL A 23 2.74 -4.01 -10.56
C VAL A 23 2.67 -3.86 -12.08
N ILE A 24 1.63 -4.38 -12.71
CA ILE A 24 1.45 -4.33 -14.17
C ILE A 24 1.36 -2.89 -14.66
N ALA A 25 0.59 -2.02 -14.00
CA ALA A 25 0.45 -0.63 -14.41
C ALA A 25 1.79 0.10 -14.38
N ILE A 26 2.61 -0.08 -13.33
CA ILE A 26 3.94 0.55 -13.24
C ILE A 26 4.85 0.00 -14.34
N LEU A 27 4.92 -1.31 -14.52
CA LEU A 27 5.78 -1.92 -15.54
C LEU A 27 5.39 -1.49 -16.95
N VAL A 28 4.10 -1.29 -17.24
CA VAL A 28 3.63 -0.76 -18.54
C VAL A 28 4.10 0.67 -18.74
N VAL A 29 3.95 1.54 -17.72
CA VAL A 29 4.42 2.94 -17.80
C VAL A 29 5.94 2.98 -17.96
N ASP A 30 6.68 2.16 -17.20
CA ASP A 30 8.13 2.04 -17.35
C ASP A 30 8.53 1.62 -18.78
N ALA A 31 7.88 0.60 -19.33
CA ALA A 31 8.18 0.11 -20.68
C ALA A 31 7.96 1.19 -21.76
N ILE A 32 6.93 2.04 -21.58
CA ILE A 32 6.59 3.12 -22.52
C ILE A 32 7.54 4.31 -22.36
N LEU A 33 7.87 4.70 -21.12
CA LEU A 33 8.49 5.99 -20.83
C LEU A 33 10.00 5.92 -20.54
N LYS A 34 10.57 4.73 -20.32
CA LYS A 34 11.99 4.56 -19.95
C LYS A 34 13.00 5.18 -20.93
N ASN A 35 12.67 5.25 -22.20
CA ASN A 35 13.56 5.83 -23.22
C ASN A 35 13.35 7.34 -23.38
N THR A 36 12.21 7.87 -22.95
CA THR A 36 11.87 9.30 -23.09
C THR A 36 12.18 10.09 -21.83
N TYR A 37 11.92 9.48 -20.66
CA TYR A 37 12.06 10.14 -19.35
C TYR A 37 12.83 9.28 -18.33
N PRO A 38 14.02 8.74 -18.68
CA PRO A 38 14.74 7.81 -17.80
C PRO A 38 15.10 8.41 -16.44
N GLN A 39 15.37 9.72 -16.40
CA GLN A 39 15.81 10.44 -15.20
C GLN A 39 14.72 10.64 -14.14
N ILE A 40 13.44 10.52 -14.49
CA ILE A 40 12.31 10.68 -13.55
C ILE A 40 11.40 9.46 -13.50
N LEU A 41 11.89 8.33 -13.99
CA LEU A 41 11.12 7.09 -14.08
C LEU A 41 10.56 6.63 -12.72
N PRO A 42 11.31 6.71 -11.58
CA PRO A 42 10.77 6.39 -10.26
C PRO A 42 9.58 7.27 -9.85
N LEU A 43 9.62 8.57 -10.20
CA LEU A 43 8.51 9.49 -9.94
C LEU A 43 7.27 9.15 -10.77
N LEU A 44 7.45 8.83 -12.05
CA LEU A 44 6.35 8.38 -12.92
C LEU A 44 5.70 7.09 -12.43
N GLY A 45 6.52 6.16 -11.94
CA GLY A 45 6.05 4.96 -11.25
C GLY A 45 5.25 5.27 -9.98
N MET A 46 5.68 6.26 -9.19
CA MET A 46 4.95 6.72 -7.99
C MET A 46 3.58 7.32 -8.36
N TYR A 47 3.50 8.17 -9.39
CA TYR A 47 2.23 8.71 -9.90
C TYR A 47 1.29 7.59 -10.36
N THR A 48 1.82 6.63 -11.10
CA THR A 48 1.06 5.46 -11.57
C THR A 48 0.49 4.66 -10.40
N ALA A 49 1.32 4.42 -9.38
CA ALA A 49 0.90 3.73 -8.16
C ALA A 49 -0.17 4.50 -7.40
N ALA A 50 -0.01 5.81 -7.25
CA ALA A 50 -1.02 6.67 -6.62
C ALA A 50 -2.36 6.59 -7.36
N GLY A 51 -2.36 6.65 -8.70
CA GLY A 51 -3.55 6.44 -9.52
C GLY A 51 -4.20 5.08 -9.30
N CYS A 52 -3.42 4.00 -9.25
CA CYS A 52 -3.90 2.64 -8.97
C CYS A 52 -4.53 2.54 -7.58
N VAL A 53 -3.89 3.12 -6.56
CA VAL A 53 -4.40 3.09 -5.17
C VAL A 53 -5.66 3.94 -5.04
N LEU A 54 -5.72 5.11 -5.66
CA LEU A 54 -6.93 5.95 -5.70
C LEU A 54 -8.08 5.24 -6.38
N GLY A 55 -7.85 4.63 -7.55
CA GLY A 55 -8.86 3.85 -8.27
C GLY A 55 -9.35 2.63 -7.48
N HIS A 56 -8.47 1.98 -6.69
CA HIS A 56 -8.86 0.91 -5.78
C HIS A 56 -9.69 1.43 -4.58
N ASN A 57 -9.35 2.60 -4.06
CA ASN A 57 -10.02 3.18 -2.90
C ASN A 57 -11.38 3.79 -3.26
N PHE A 58 -11.51 4.31 -4.48
CA PHE A 58 -12.68 5.04 -4.96
C PHE A 58 -13.12 4.55 -6.35
N PRO A 59 -13.44 3.24 -6.53
CA PRO A 59 -13.85 2.71 -7.82
C PRO A 59 -15.23 3.27 -8.21
N PHE A 60 -15.31 3.95 -9.37
CA PHE A 60 -16.55 4.59 -9.83
C PHE A 60 -17.69 3.58 -10.03
N TYR A 61 -17.36 2.38 -10.54
CA TYR A 61 -18.33 1.30 -10.78
C TYR A 61 -18.88 0.66 -9.49
N LEU A 62 -18.33 0.98 -8.31
CA LEU A 62 -18.86 0.59 -6.99
C LEU A 62 -19.37 1.80 -6.18
N GLY A 63 -19.76 2.89 -6.85
CA GLY A 63 -20.22 4.11 -6.18
C GLY A 63 -19.16 4.71 -5.26
N PHE A 64 -17.88 4.64 -5.65
CA PHE A 64 -16.70 5.16 -4.92
C PHE A 64 -16.47 4.49 -3.55
N ARG A 65 -16.97 3.26 -3.35
CA ARG A 65 -16.84 2.49 -2.10
C ARG A 65 -15.88 1.32 -2.29
N GLY A 66 -14.59 1.61 -2.32
CA GLY A 66 -13.54 0.60 -2.50
C GLY A 66 -12.83 0.18 -1.21
N GLY A 67 -11.69 -0.48 -1.39
CA GLY A 67 -10.82 -0.95 -0.32
C GLY A 67 -9.98 0.14 0.34
N LYS A 68 -8.85 -0.26 0.93
CA LYS A 68 -7.90 0.64 1.60
C LYS A 68 -6.57 0.75 0.85
N GLY A 69 -6.40 0.04 -0.24
CA GLY A 69 -5.22 0.10 -1.10
C GLY A 69 -4.00 -0.68 -0.62
N ILE A 70 -4.08 -1.43 0.50
CA ILE A 70 -2.89 -2.07 1.10
C ILE A 70 -2.17 -3.03 0.14
N ALA A 71 -2.91 -3.91 -0.53
CA ALA A 71 -2.33 -4.86 -1.47
C ALA A 71 -1.78 -4.16 -2.73
N ALA A 72 -2.49 -3.15 -3.25
CA ALA A 72 -2.01 -2.35 -4.37
C ALA A 72 -0.71 -1.61 -4.01
N SER A 73 -0.63 -1.03 -2.80
CA SER A 73 0.60 -0.38 -2.32
C SER A 73 1.74 -1.37 -2.06
N ALA A 74 1.46 -2.61 -1.66
CA ALA A 74 2.49 -3.63 -1.60
C ALA A 74 3.08 -3.92 -3.00
N GLY A 75 2.23 -3.96 -4.04
CA GLY A 75 2.67 -4.06 -5.43
C GLY A 75 3.51 -2.86 -5.89
N MET A 76 3.13 -1.64 -5.48
CA MET A 76 3.92 -0.43 -5.70
C MET A 76 5.33 -0.58 -5.10
N LEU A 77 5.43 -0.91 -3.81
CA LEU A 77 6.71 -1.02 -3.12
C LEU A 77 7.61 -2.09 -3.76
N LEU A 78 7.03 -3.21 -4.18
CA LEU A 78 7.77 -4.30 -4.82
C LEU A 78 8.47 -3.84 -6.11
N VAL A 79 7.83 -2.98 -6.90
CA VAL A 79 8.37 -2.50 -8.18
C VAL A 79 9.28 -1.28 -7.99
N LEU A 80 8.85 -0.29 -7.19
CA LEU A 80 9.61 0.95 -7.03
C LEU A 80 10.89 0.75 -6.22
N ASP A 81 10.81 -0.01 -5.12
CA ASP A 81 11.98 -0.36 -4.31
C ASP A 81 11.72 -1.61 -3.46
N TRP A 82 12.23 -2.75 -3.91
CA TRP A 82 12.08 -4.03 -3.22
C TRP A 82 12.65 -4.02 -1.80
N ARG A 83 13.65 -3.17 -1.50
CA ARG A 83 14.24 -3.03 -0.15
C ARG A 83 13.20 -2.45 0.80
N ILE A 84 12.50 -1.40 0.36
CA ILE A 84 11.40 -0.79 1.13
C ILE A 84 10.26 -1.81 1.30
N PHE A 85 9.94 -2.58 0.24
CA PHE A 85 8.96 -3.65 0.34
C PHE A 85 9.31 -4.64 1.45
N LEU A 86 10.56 -5.11 1.52
CA LEU A 86 10.99 -6.05 2.56
C LEU A 86 10.93 -5.44 3.97
N ILE A 87 11.36 -4.19 4.13
CA ILE A 87 11.29 -3.47 5.42
C ILE A 87 9.82 -3.36 5.86
N CYS A 88 8.94 -2.91 4.97
CA CYS A 88 7.51 -2.75 5.27
C CYS A 88 6.82 -4.09 5.53
N ALA A 89 7.19 -5.14 4.81
CA ALA A 89 6.70 -6.50 5.06
C ALA A 89 7.13 -7.00 6.44
N ALA A 90 8.38 -6.74 6.84
CA ALA A 90 8.87 -7.10 8.19
C ALA A 90 8.12 -6.31 9.28
N ILE A 91 7.92 -5.01 9.12
CA ILE A 91 7.12 -4.18 10.03
C ILE A 91 5.69 -4.73 10.14
N PHE A 92 5.04 -4.97 8.99
CA PHE A 92 3.66 -5.47 8.93
C PHE A 92 3.55 -6.83 9.61
N ILE A 93 4.37 -7.81 9.21
CA ILE A 93 4.32 -9.18 9.74
C ILE A 93 4.65 -9.17 11.23
N GLY A 94 5.71 -8.47 11.65
CA GLY A 94 6.12 -8.38 13.05
C GLY A 94 4.99 -7.84 13.93
N LEU A 95 4.36 -6.72 13.55
CA LEU A 95 3.25 -6.15 14.29
C LEU A 95 2.01 -7.05 14.31
N VAL A 96 1.70 -7.71 13.18
CA VAL A 96 0.57 -8.64 13.13
C VAL A 96 0.80 -9.87 13.99
N LEU A 97 2.01 -10.42 14.02
CA LEU A 97 2.35 -11.57 14.87
C LEU A 97 2.26 -11.22 16.37
N ILE A 98 2.73 -10.04 16.75
CA ILE A 98 2.72 -9.60 18.16
C ILE A 98 1.32 -9.19 18.62
N THR A 99 0.63 -8.35 17.84
CA THR A 99 -0.60 -7.70 18.26
C THR A 99 -1.87 -8.38 17.75
N ARG A 100 -1.76 -9.17 16.68
CA ARG A 100 -2.84 -9.73 15.88
C ARG A 100 -3.72 -8.69 15.17
N TYR A 101 -3.32 -7.41 15.13
CA TYR A 101 -4.06 -6.34 14.45
C TYR A 101 -3.49 -6.05 13.07
N VAL A 102 -4.15 -6.55 12.03
CA VAL A 102 -3.78 -6.29 10.62
C VAL A 102 -3.82 -4.79 10.29
N SER A 103 -4.80 -4.07 10.83
CA SER A 103 -4.93 -2.62 10.60
C SER A 103 -3.76 -1.82 11.17
N LEU A 104 -3.25 -2.20 12.35
CA LEU A 104 -2.09 -1.57 12.96
C LEU A 104 -0.82 -1.81 12.12
N GLY A 105 -0.58 -3.06 11.72
CA GLY A 105 0.53 -3.41 10.84
C GLY A 105 0.48 -2.66 9.51
N SER A 106 -0.71 -2.52 8.91
CA SER A 106 -0.89 -1.78 7.67
C SER A 106 -0.54 -0.29 7.78
N MET A 107 -1.02 0.37 8.83
CA MET A 107 -0.71 1.80 9.06
C MET A 107 0.78 2.01 9.35
N ALA A 108 1.38 1.15 10.17
CA ALA A 108 2.81 1.20 10.45
C ALA A 108 3.67 0.97 9.20
N ALA A 109 3.27 0.04 8.32
CA ALA A 109 3.96 -0.18 7.05
C ALA A 109 3.91 1.05 6.15
N TYR A 110 2.78 1.78 6.08
CA TYR A 110 2.71 3.04 5.32
C TYR A 110 3.63 4.13 5.88
N VAL A 111 3.64 4.29 7.21
CA VAL A 111 4.56 5.25 7.87
C VAL A 111 6.01 4.83 7.64
N GLY A 112 6.31 3.54 7.76
CA GLY A 112 7.63 2.99 7.46
C GLY A 112 8.06 3.24 6.01
N ALA A 113 7.14 3.04 5.05
CA ALA A 113 7.40 3.34 3.64
C ALA A 113 7.74 4.81 3.42
N LEU A 114 6.96 5.74 3.99
CA LEU A 114 7.23 7.18 3.89
C LEU A 114 8.62 7.53 4.43
N ILE A 115 8.97 7.01 5.61
CA ILE A 115 10.29 7.25 6.21
C ILE A 115 11.40 6.70 5.30
N CYS A 116 11.23 5.50 4.75
CA CYS A 116 12.22 4.89 3.86
C CYS A 116 12.37 5.67 2.55
N PHE A 117 11.26 6.14 1.93
CA PHE A 117 11.33 6.94 0.70
C PHE A 117 12.11 8.23 0.94
N ILE A 118 11.82 8.96 2.03
CA ILE A 118 12.54 10.18 2.40
C ILE A 118 14.02 9.88 2.64
N ALA A 119 14.35 8.84 3.41
CA ALA A 119 15.73 8.49 3.74
C ALA A 119 16.53 8.06 2.50
N PHE A 120 15.95 7.23 1.63
CA PHE A 120 16.62 6.75 0.42
C PHE A 120 16.69 7.84 -0.66
N GLY A 121 15.67 8.70 -0.74
CA GLY A 121 15.68 9.88 -1.60
C GLY A 121 16.80 10.85 -1.20
N ALA A 122 16.90 11.18 0.08
CA ALA A 122 17.97 12.02 0.62
C ALA A 122 19.38 11.43 0.40
N ALA A 123 19.49 10.10 0.38
CA ALA A 123 20.73 9.38 0.05
C ALA A 123 21.01 9.30 -1.47
N GLY A 124 20.17 9.89 -2.32
CA GLY A 124 20.34 9.86 -3.78
C GLY A 124 20.02 8.51 -4.44
N SER A 125 19.35 7.61 -3.75
CA SER A 125 19.13 6.21 -4.22
C SER A 125 18.31 6.11 -5.51
N TYR A 126 17.55 7.14 -5.87
CA TYR A 126 16.66 7.14 -7.04
C TYR A 126 17.26 7.79 -8.28
N GLY A 127 18.48 8.42 -8.16
CA GLY A 127 19.15 9.08 -9.28
C GLY A 127 18.41 10.28 -9.87
N MET A 128 17.42 10.81 -9.17
CA MET A 128 16.63 12.00 -9.51
C MET A 128 17.24 13.25 -8.87
N ASP A 129 16.92 14.41 -9.44
CA ASP A 129 17.22 15.68 -8.77
C ASP A 129 16.38 15.88 -7.50
N THR A 130 16.74 16.87 -6.70
CA THR A 130 16.09 17.14 -5.41
C THR A 130 14.61 17.50 -5.58
N MET A 131 14.24 18.24 -6.62
CA MET A 131 12.84 18.65 -6.84
C MET A 131 11.95 17.43 -7.07
N HIS A 132 12.31 16.55 -8.01
CA HIS A 132 11.54 15.35 -8.31
C HIS A 132 11.54 14.34 -7.15
N THR A 133 12.63 14.27 -6.37
CA THR A 133 12.69 13.44 -5.17
C THR A 133 11.70 13.94 -4.11
N VAL A 134 11.69 15.24 -3.82
CA VAL A 134 10.74 15.84 -2.88
C VAL A 134 9.29 15.66 -3.36
N GLU A 135 9.04 15.80 -4.66
CA GLU A 135 7.71 15.56 -5.25
C GLU A 135 7.24 14.12 -5.01
N MET A 136 8.13 13.14 -5.20
CA MET A 136 7.85 11.73 -4.92
C MET A 136 7.53 11.50 -3.43
N ASP A 137 8.28 12.13 -2.52
CA ASP A 137 8.06 12.06 -1.07
C ASP A 137 6.73 12.68 -0.66
N VAL A 138 6.34 13.81 -1.29
CA VAL A 138 5.03 14.45 -1.08
C VAL A 138 3.90 13.52 -1.50
N ILE A 139 4.00 12.87 -2.67
CA ILE A 139 3.00 11.90 -3.13
C ILE A 139 2.88 10.74 -2.14
N MET A 140 4.01 10.19 -1.67
CA MET A 140 4.02 9.12 -0.67
C MET A 140 3.39 9.60 0.65
N GLY A 141 3.65 10.84 1.07
CA GLY A 141 3.04 11.47 2.24
C GLY A 141 1.52 11.57 2.12
N LEU A 142 1.02 12.02 0.97
CA LEU A 142 -0.43 12.08 0.68
C LEU A 142 -1.07 10.69 0.67
N MET A 143 -0.40 9.69 0.09
CA MET A 143 -0.86 8.30 0.12
C MET A 143 -0.91 7.75 1.55
N THR A 144 0.09 8.06 2.36
CA THR A 144 0.14 7.67 3.79
C THR A 144 -1.01 8.32 4.57
N ALA A 145 -1.24 9.61 4.39
CA ALA A 145 -2.36 10.34 5.01
C ALA A 145 -3.71 9.74 4.59
N LEU A 146 -3.88 9.46 3.31
CA LEU A 146 -5.08 8.79 2.79
C LEU A 146 -5.26 7.40 3.40
N ALA A 147 -4.20 6.60 3.51
CA ALA A 147 -4.25 5.27 4.11
C ALA A 147 -4.69 5.35 5.59
N ILE A 148 -4.12 6.26 6.38
CA ILE A 148 -4.53 6.49 7.77
C ILE A 148 -6.00 6.92 7.83
N PHE A 149 -6.43 7.86 6.98
CA PHE A 149 -7.82 8.29 6.90
C PHE A 149 -8.77 7.12 6.56
N ARG A 150 -8.39 6.26 5.61
CA ARG A 150 -9.16 5.04 5.27
C ARG A 150 -9.20 4.02 6.41
N HIS A 151 -8.30 4.13 7.39
CA HIS A 151 -8.28 3.31 8.59
C HIS A 151 -8.99 3.94 9.80
N ARG A 152 -9.65 5.11 9.68
CA ARG A 152 -10.30 5.82 10.80
C ARG A 152 -11.24 4.94 11.65
N ALA A 153 -12.02 4.08 11.01
CA ALA A 153 -12.90 3.16 11.73
C ALA A 153 -12.11 2.04 12.46
N ASN A 154 -10.93 1.65 11.94
CA ASN A 154 -10.05 0.72 12.65
C ASN A 154 -9.36 1.41 13.83
N ILE A 155 -8.94 2.66 13.66
CA ILE A 155 -8.35 3.47 14.75
C ILE A 155 -9.35 3.59 15.90
N SER A 156 -10.61 3.94 15.60
CA SER A 156 -11.66 3.99 16.63
C SER A 156 -11.82 2.65 17.37
N ARG A 157 -11.83 1.53 16.64
CA ARG A 157 -11.92 0.19 17.27
C ARG A 157 -10.66 -0.20 18.03
N LEU A 158 -9.47 0.20 17.58
CA LEU A 158 -8.22 -0.02 18.32
C LEU A 158 -8.23 0.71 19.65
N LEU A 159 -8.66 1.97 19.65
CA LEU A 159 -8.75 2.80 20.86
C LEU A 159 -9.80 2.28 21.84
N SER A 160 -10.91 1.71 21.36
CA SER A 160 -11.95 1.11 22.18
C SER A 160 -11.71 -0.37 22.54
N GLY A 161 -10.58 -0.97 22.11
CA GLY A 161 -10.28 -2.38 22.36
C GLY A 161 -11.16 -3.38 21.59
N THR A 162 -11.93 -2.93 20.60
CA THR A 162 -12.90 -3.74 19.84
C THR A 162 -12.44 -4.12 18.44
N GLU A 163 -11.17 -3.86 18.09
CA GLU A 163 -10.64 -4.20 16.77
C GLU A 163 -10.53 -5.71 16.59
N ASN A 164 -10.81 -6.17 15.37
CA ASN A 164 -10.78 -7.59 15.03
C ASN A 164 -9.34 -8.12 15.02
N LYS A 165 -9.08 -9.16 15.81
CA LYS A 165 -7.79 -9.85 15.83
C LYS A 165 -7.70 -10.86 14.69
N PHE A 166 -6.54 -10.96 14.06
CA PHE A 166 -6.24 -11.98 13.07
C PHE A 166 -6.23 -13.37 13.72
N GLY A 167 -6.83 -14.36 13.07
CA GLY A 167 -6.88 -15.73 13.56
C GLY A 167 -7.98 -16.04 14.59
N THR A 168 -8.72 -15.05 15.09
CA THR A 168 -9.92 -15.30 15.89
C THR A 168 -11.12 -15.42 14.95
N GLY A 169 -11.34 -16.61 14.37
CA GLY A 169 -12.58 -16.92 13.70
C GLY A 169 -13.74 -16.81 14.69
N LYS A 170 -14.77 -16.03 14.37
CA LYS A 170 -16.06 -16.26 15.03
C LYS A 170 -16.46 -17.68 14.69
N SER A 171 -16.40 -18.59 15.66
CA SER A 171 -17.16 -19.84 15.62
C SER A 171 -18.60 -19.43 15.31
N LYS A 172 -19.10 -19.78 14.14
CA LYS A 172 -20.53 -19.80 13.90
C LYS A 172 -21.04 -20.94 14.76
N ASN A 173 -21.42 -20.63 16.01
CA ASN A 173 -22.33 -21.51 16.70
C ASN A 173 -23.61 -21.55 15.89
N LYS A 174 -23.98 -22.77 15.57
CA LYS A 174 -25.17 -23.20 14.85
C LYS A 174 -26.45 -22.59 15.42
#